data_81e328562186d8c03a6aa2f5c2682b57
#
_entry.id   81e328562186d8c03a6aa2f5c2682b57
#
_cell.length_a   1.000
_cell.length_b   1.000
_cell.length_c   1.000
_cell.angle_alpha   90.00
_cell.angle_beta   90.00
_cell.angle_gamma   90.00
#
_symmetry.space_group_name_H-M   'P 1'
#
loop_
_entity.id
_entity.type
_entity.pdbx_description
1 polymer ?
#
loop_
_entity_poly.entity_id
_entity_poly.type
_entity_poly.pdbx_seq_one_letter_code
_entity_poly.pdbx_strand_id
1 'polypeptide(L)'
;MAINGMGMLALVGLGIGGIKSLTLEGIDILKKSDLIYLDTYTTLTSNDLIKKLSEHIGKKIISANRARLEDELESLLEQAKAKNITVAVLGDPLFATTHQNFLIEARKRGIPYIVVHNSSIISVLTTSCGLHPYKFGKVSTITRQSGTP
;
A
#
# COMPACT_ATOMS: atom_id res chain seq x y z
N MET A 1 3.89 9.87 -14.65
CA MET A 1 4.31 10.25 -16.00
C MET A 1 5.09 9.07 -16.57
N ALA A 2 4.51 8.29 -17.47
CA ALA A 2 5.22 7.18 -18.09
C ALA A 2 6.38 7.75 -18.91
N ILE A 3 7.60 7.39 -18.57
CA ILE A 3 8.79 7.77 -19.32
C ILE A 3 8.94 6.71 -20.41
N ASN A 4 8.65 7.10 -21.66
CA ASN A 4 8.97 6.33 -22.89
C ASN A 4 8.46 4.89 -22.96
N GLY A 5 7.18 4.62 -22.71
CA GLY A 5 6.61 3.28 -22.87
C GLY A 5 7.04 2.25 -21.83
N MET A 6 7.77 2.65 -20.81
CA MET A 6 8.09 1.81 -19.63
C MET A 6 6.98 1.90 -18.60
N GLY A 7 6.64 0.77 -18.00
CA GLY A 7 5.75 0.73 -16.84
C GLY A 7 6.42 1.26 -15.57
N MET A 8 5.66 1.29 -14.48
CA MET A 8 6.10 1.82 -13.18
C MET A 8 5.44 1.05 -12.05
N LEU A 9 6.16 0.90 -10.96
CA LEU A 9 5.61 0.45 -9.68
C LEU A 9 5.24 1.65 -8.80
N ALA A 10 4.05 1.67 -8.22
CA ALA A 10 3.66 2.65 -7.23
C ALA A 10 3.26 1.96 -5.92
N LEU A 11 3.71 2.49 -4.80
CA LEU A 11 3.18 2.19 -3.48
C LEU A 11 2.36 3.40 -3.01
N VAL A 12 1.07 3.21 -2.75
CA VAL A 12 0.16 4.30 -2.41
C VAL A 12 -0.49 4.06 -1.05
N GLY A 13 -0.22 4.95 -0.11
CA GLY A 13 -0.90 4.98 1.19
C GLY A 13 -2.32 5.53 1.06
N LEU A 14 -3.29 4.78 1.57
CA LEU A 14 -4.69 5.20 1.59
C LEU A 14 -5.06 6.01 2.84
N GLY A 15 -4.11 6.11 3.81
CA GLY A 15 -4.40 6.71 5.11
C GLY A 15 -5.35 5.86 5.95
N ILE A 16 -5.88 6.43 7.02
CA ILE A 16 -6.69 5.71 8.01
C ILE A 16 -8.17 6.08 8.00
N GLY A 17 -8.59 7.09 7.27
CA GLY A 17 -9.98 7.56 7.18
C GLY A 17 -10.74 7.03 5.96
N GLY A 18 -10.27 5.94 5.34
CA GLY A 18 -10.84 5.40 4.12
C GLY A 18 -10.67 6.36 2.93
N ILE A 19 -11.65 6.42 2.03
CA ILE A 19 -11.58 7.24 0.80
C ILE A 19 -11.32 8.72 1.10
N LYS A 20 -11.84 9.23 2.20
CA LYS A 20 -11.68 10.65 2.60
C LYS A 20 -10.23 11.01 2.99
N SER A 21 -9.39 10.02 3.27
CA SER A 21 -7.97 10.22 3.59
C SER A 21 -7.05 10.14 2.38
N LEU A 22 -7.57 9.84 1.19
CA LEU A 22 -6.74 9.79 -0.01
C LEU A 22 -6.11 11.15 -0.29
N THR A 23 -4.83 11.15 -0.60
CA THR A 23 -4.15 12.33 -1.12
C THR A 23 -4.53 12.55 -2.58
N LEU A 24 -4.48 13.79 -3.05
CA LEU A 24 -4.70 14.10 -4.47
C LEU A 24 -3.71 13.34 -5.35
N GLU A 25 -2.45 13.29 -4.95
CA GLU A 25 -1.41 12.53 -5.65
C GLU A 25 -1.73 11.03 -5.71
N GLY A 26 -2.18 10.45 -4.60
CA GLY A 26 -2.60 9.05 -4.55
C GLY A 26 -3.76 8.75 -5.50
N ILE A 27 -4.76 9.63 -5.56
CA ILE A 27 -5.89 9.50 -6.50
C ILE A 27 -5.38 9.54 -7.96
N ASP A 28 -4.48 10.47 -8.28
CA ASP A 28 -3.93 10.61 -9.63
C ASP A 28 -3.15 9.38 -10.07
N ILE A 29 -2.32 8.82 -9.19
CA ILE A 29 -1.57 7.58 -9.44
C ILE A 29 -2.53 6.39 -9.63
N LEU A 30 -3.50 6.23 -8.73
CA LEU A 30 -4.49 5.15 -8.82
C LEU A 30 -5.27 5.21 -10.16
N LYS A 31 -5.70 6.41 -10.57
CA LYS A 31 -6.40 6.60 -11.85
C LYS A 31 -5.54 6.28 -13.08
N LYS A 32 -4.23 6.49 -13.01
CA LYS A 32 -3.28 6.21 -14.10
C LYS A 32 -2.77 4.77 -14.12
N SER A 33 -3.06 3.99 -13.09
CA SER A 33 -2.59 2.60 -12.97
C SER A 33 -3.34 1.66 -13.92
N ASP A 34 -2.64 0.71 -14.51
CA ASP A 34 -3.24 -0.37 -15.31
C ASP A 34 -3.79 -1.49 -14.40
N LEU A 35 -3.08 -1.75 -13.30
CA LEU A 35 -3.48 -2.72 -12.28
C LEU A 35 -3.34 -2.09 -10.89
N ILE A 36 -4.36 -2.29 -10.05
CA ILE A 36 -4.36 -1.81 -8.67
C ILE A 36 -4.58 -3.01 -7.75
N TYR A 37 -3.58 -3.31 -6.96
CA TYR A 37 -3.64 -4.30 -5.89
C TYR A 37 -3.87 -3.60 -4.56
N LEU A 38 -4.85 -4.05 -3.78
CA LEU A 38 -5.04 -3.59 -2.41
C LEU A 38 -4.52 -4.65 -1.45
N ASP A 39 -3.57 -4.28 -0.62
CA ASP A 39 -3.09 -5.13 0.46
C ASP A 39 -4.22 -5.43 1.45
N THR A 40 -4.53 -6.72 1.60
CA THR A 40 -5.58 -7.21 2.48
C THR A 40 -5.06 -8.19 3.52
N TYR A 41 -3.73 -8.32 3.67
CA TYR A 41 -3.17 -9.21 4.66
C TYR A 41 -2.48 -8.48 5.82
N THR A 42 -1.84 -7.33 5.58
CA THR A 42 -1.21 -6.56 6.67
C THR A 42 -2.24 -5.77 7.49
N THR A 43 -3.39 -5.48 6.90
CA THR A 43 -4.47 -4.73 7.56
C THR A 43 -5.82 -5.32 7.21
N LEU A 44 -6.72 -5.40 8.20
CA LEU A 44 -8.10 -5.84 7.98
C LEU A 44 -8.81 -4.88 7.03
N THR A 45 -9.23 -5.40 5.90
CA THR A 45 -9.89 -4.65 4.83
C THR A 45 -11.29 -5.18 4.62
N SER A 46 -12.29 -4.31 4.52
CA SER A 46 -13.67 -4.73 4.22
C SER A 46 -13.95 -4.72 2.71
N ASN A 47 -14.83 -5.62 2.27
CA ASN A 47 -15.32 -5.61 0.90
C ASN A 47 -16.01 -4.29 0.53
N ASP A 48 -16.64 -3.62 1.50
CA ASP A 48 -17.27 -2.31 1.30
C ASP A 48 -16.23 -1.24 0.96
N LEU A 49 -15.07 -1.25 1.60
CA LEU A 49 -13.98 -0.32 1.26
C LEU A 49 -13.46 -0.56 -0.16
N ILE A 50 -13.26 -1.83 -0.54
CA ILE A 50 -12.82 -2.19 -1.90
C ILE A 50 -13.81 -1.66 -2.94
N LYS A 51 -15.10 -1.89 -2.72
CA LYS A 51 -16.16 -1.41 -3.59
C LYS A 51 -16.17 0.12 -3.72
N LYS A 52 -16.19 0.83 -2.59
CA LYS A 52 -16.17 2.29 -2.56
C LYS A 52 -14.92 2.87 -3.22
N LEU A 53 -13.75 2.26 -3.00
CA LEU A 53 -12.51 2.69 -3.64
C LEU A 53 -12.59 2.49 -5.15
N SER A 54 -13.09 1.32 -5.60
CA SER A 54 -13.27 1.02 -7.01
C SER A 54 -14.21 2.00 -7.71
N GLU A 55 -15.33 2.33 -7.06
CA GLU A 55 -16.29 3.32 -7.57
C GLU A 55 -15.69 4.73 -7.63
N HIS A 56 -14.95 5.14 -6.59
CA HIS A 56 -14.35 6.47 -6.52
C HIS A 56 -13.23 6.67 -7.56
N ILE A 57 -12.41 5.66 -7.77
CA ILE A 57 -11.29 5.69 -8.72
C ILE A 57 -11.76 5.41 -10.16
N GLY A 58 -12.90 4.72 -10.31
CA GLY A 58 -13.42 4.29 -11.62
C GLY A 58 -12.63 3.12 -12.21
N LYS A 59 -11.95 2.33 -11.37
CA LYS A 59 -11.13 1.18 -11.79
C LYS A 59 -11.33 -0.01 -10.86
N LYS A 60 -11.10 -1.23 -11.40
CA LYS A 60 -11.14 -2.44 -10.62
C LYS A 60 -9.99 -2.47 -9.62
N ILE A 61 -10.30 -2.73 -8.36
CA ILE A 61 -9.35 -2.97 -7.28
C ILE A 61 -9.26 -4.48 -7.04
N ILE A 62 -8.04 -5.00 -7.05
CA ILE A 62 -7.76 -6.43 -6.86
C ILE A 62 -7.29 -6.62 -5.43
N SER A 63 -8.03 -7.41 -4.64
CA SER A 63 -7.57 -7.82 -3.32
C SER A 63 -6.30 -8.66 -3.45
N ALA A 64 -5.28 -8.31 -2.69
CA ALA A 64 -4.00 -9.00 -2.71
C ALA A 64 -3.66 -9.52 -1.30
N ASN A 65 -3.62 -10.83 -1.18
CA ASN A 65 -3.19 -11.52 0.02
C ASN A 65 -1.66 -11.63 0.07
N ARG A 66 -1.14 -12.26 1.12
CA ARG A 66 0.30 -12.46 1.31
C ARG A 66 0.96 -13.15 0.13
N ALA A 67 0.38 -14.25 -0.36
CA ALA A 67 0.92 -15.00 -1.48
C ALA A 67 1.10 -14.11 -2.72
N ARG A 68 0.11 -13.26 -3.02
CA ARG A 68 0.18 -12.33 -4.16
C ARG A 68 1.26 -11.26 -4.00
N LEU A 69 1.47 -10.75 -2.80
CA LEU A 69 2.39 -9.64 -2.57
C LEU A 69 3.81 -10.10 -2.22
N GLU A 70 3.98 -11.25 -1.59
CA GLU A 70 5.30 -11.77 -1.19
C GLU A 70 5.78 -12.90 -2.11
N ASP A 71 4.98 -13.96 -2.30
CA ASP A 71 5.42 -15.14 -3.04
C ASP A 71 5.43 -14.90 -4.57
N GLU A 72 4.50 -14.07 -5.07
CA GLU A 72 4.42 -13.72 -6.49
C GLU A 72 5.05 -12.35 -6.82
N LEU A 73 5.87 -11.80 -5.94
CA LEU A 73 6.52 -10.49 -6.10
C LEU A 73 7.26 -10.38 -7.44
N GLU A 74 7.97 -11.42 -7.84
CA GLU A 74 8.72 -11.42 -9.11
C GLU A 74 7.80 -11.23 -10.32
N SER A 75 6.69 -11.97 -10.36
CA SER A 75 5.70 -11.86 -11.43
C SER A 75 5.08 -10.46 -11.49
N LEU A 76 4.83 -9.84 -10.33
CA LEU A 76 4.31 -8.49 -10.26
C LEU A 76 5.31 -7.47 -10.79
N LEU A 77 6.59 -7.61 -10.43
CA LEU A 77 7.66 -6.72 -10.90
C LEU A 77 7.93 -6.89 -12.40
N GLU A 78 7.87 -8.10 -12.95
CA GLU A 78 7.98 -8.30 -14.40
C GLU A 78 6.85 -7.57 -15.16
N GLN A 79 5.63 -7.63 -14.65
CA GLN A 79 4.51 -6.87 -15.21
C GLN A 79 4.73 -5.36 -15.10
N ALA A 80 5.35 -4.89 -14.01
CA ALA A 80 5.62 -3.48 -13.78
C ALA A 80 6.64 -2.88 -14.78
N LYS A 81 7.38 -3.70 -15.53
CA LYS A 81 8.25 -3.23 -16.61
C LYS A 81 7.46 -2.61 -17.78
N ALA A 82 6.26 -3.12 -18.02
CA ALA A 82 5.42 -2.73 -19.17
C ALA A 82 4.12 -2.03 -18.76
N LYS A 83 3.71 -2.11 -17.49
CA LYS A 83 2.44 -1.59 -16.97
C LYS A 83 2.66 -0.74 -15.74
N ASN A 84 1.77 0.23 -15.54
CA ASN A 84 1.70 0.98 -14.30
C ASN A 84 0.96 0.14 -13.26
N ILE A 85 1.69 -0.40 -12.31
CA ILE A 85 1.14 -1.24 -11.23
C ILE A 85 1.17 -0.48 -9.92
N THR A 86 0.05 -0.41 -9.24
CA THR A 86 -0.04 0.17 -7.91
C THR A 86 -0.38 -0.88 -6.87
N VAL A 87 0.39 -0.88 -5.78
CA VAL A 87 0.04 -1.55 -4.53
C VAL A 87 -0.47 -0.49 -3.58
N ALA A 88 -1.77 -0.53 -3.30
CA ALA A 88 -2.44 0.36 -2.35
C ALA A 88 -2.46 -0.28 -0.97
N VAL A 89 -2.17 0.50 0.07
CA VAL A 89 -2.01 0.01 1.44
C VAL A 89 -2.77 0.92 2.39
N LEU A 90 -3.54 0.37 3.32
CA LEU A 90 -4.16 1.17 4.38
C LEU A 90 -3.07 1.75 5.30
N GLY A 91 -3.21 3.01 5.65
CA GLY A 91 -2.16 3.74 6.37
C GLY A 91 -1.08 4.27 5.44
N ASP A 92 0.17 4.21 5.89
CA ASP A 92 1.37 4.51 5.11
C ASP A 92 1.97 3.23 4.54
N PRO A 93 2.39 3.20 3.27
CA PRO A 93 2.81 1.97 2.61
C PRO A 93 4.16 1.43 3.10
N LEU A 94 4.96 2.22 3.79
CA LEU A 94 6.28 1.81 4.28
C LEU A 94 6.38 1.75 5.79
N PHE A 95 5.31 2.13 6.50
CA PHE A 95 5.34 2.15 7.95
C PHE A 95 4.92 0.79 8.54
N ALA A 96 5.85 0.13 9.26
CA ALA A 96 5.64 -1.16 9.92
C ALA A 96 5.13 -2.28 8.97
N THR A 97 5.67 -2.31 7.74
CA THR A 97 5.31 -3.29 6.71
C THR A 97 6.55 -3.88 6.05
N THR A 98 6.39 -4.99 5.33
CA THR A 98 7.43 -5.63 4.52
C THR A 98 7.54 -5.02 3.10
N HIS A 99 6.72 -4.03 2.76
CA HIS A 99 6.65 -3.44 1.42
C HIS A 99 7.93 -2.75 0.96
N GLN A 100 8.86 -2.44 1.86
CA GLN A 100 10.21 -1.98 1.51
C GLN A 100 10.87 -2.90 0.47
N ASN A 101 10.58 -4.20 0.51
CA ASN A 101 11.15 -5.17 -0.41
C ASN A 101 10.74 -4.91 -1.88
N PHE A 102 9.54 -4.39 -2.12
CA PHE A 102 9.12 -3.98 -3.46
C PHE A 102 10.06 -2.95 -4.07
N LEU A 103 10.48 -1.96 -3.28
CA LEU A 103 11.35 -0.88 -3.74
C LEU A 103 12.77 -1.39 -4.00
N ILE A 104 13.28 -2.25 -3.10
CA ILE A 104 14.60 -2.85 -3.24
C ILE A 104 14.67 -3.67 -4.53
N GLU A 105 13.68 -4.52 -4.77
CA GLU A 105 13.65 -5.39 -5.94
C GLU A 105 13.35 -4.62 -7.24
N ALA A 106 12.48 -3.61 -7.21
CA ALA A 106 12.25 -2.72 -8.34
C ALA A 106 13.55 -1.99 -8.75
N ARG A 107 14.28 -1.45 -7.76
CA ARG A 107 15.56 -0.78 -7.98
C ARG A 107 16.60 -1.69 -8.62
N LYS A 108 16.74 -2.92 -8.11
CA LYS A 108 17.67 -3.93 -8.68
C LYS A 108 17.37 -4.25 -10.15
N ARG A 109 16.10 -4.18 -10.55
CA ARG A 109 15.61 -4.48 -11.90
C ARG A 109 15.49 -3.26 -12.81
N GLY A 110 15.87 -2.08 -12.34
CA GLY A 110 15.76 -0.84 -13.10
C GLY A 110 14.30 -0.41 -13.38
N ILE A 111 13.34 -0.89 -12.57
CA ILE A 111 11.92 -0.52 -12.70
C ILE A 111 11.70 0.82 -12.00
N PRO A 112 11.17 1.84 -12.71
CA PRO A 112 10.80 3.10 -12.07
C PRO A 112 9.77 2.86 -10.97
N TYR A 113 9.91 3.56 -9.85
CA TYR A 113 8.93 3.46 -8.78
C TYR A 113 8.65 4.81 -8.13
N ILE A 114 7.47 4.91 -7.52
CA ILE A 114 7.05 6.06 -6.71
C ILE A 114 6.41 5.57 -5.42
N VAL A 115 6.56 6.34 -4.35
CA VAL A 115 5.89 6.12 -3.07
C VAL A 115 5.06 7.36 -2.74
N VAL A 116 3.77 7.14 -2.53
CA VAL A 116 2.86 8.18 -2.03
C VAL A 116 2.57 7.87 -0.57
N HIS A 117 3.20 8.62 0.31
CA HIS A 117 3.01 8.49 1.75
C HIS A 117 1.64 8.97 2.20
N ASN A 118 1.20 8.49 3.37
CA ASN A 118 -0.04 8.95 4.00
C ASN A 118 0.04 8.74 5.53
N SER A 119 -1.01 9.15 6.26
CA SER A 119 -1.08 8.98 7.70
C SER A 119 -1.09 7.51 8.10
N SER A 120 -0.22 7.16 9.05
CA SER A 120 -0.18 5.83 9.68
C SER A 120 -1.00 5.81 10.97
N ILE A 121 -1.52 4.64 11.35
CA ILE A 121 -2.23 4.43 12.61
C ILE A 121 -1.41 4.88 13.82
N ILE A 122 -0.08 4.75 13.78
CA ILE A 122 0.80 5.15 14.88
C ILE A 122 0.77 6.66 15.11
N SER A 123 0.81 7.47 14.04
CA SER A 123 0.74 8.93 14.17
C SER A 123 -0.59 9.38 14.78
N VAL A 124 -1.68 8.70 14.42
CA VAL A 124 -3.01 9.04 14.93
C VAL A 124 -3.25 8.49 16.32
N LEU A 125 -2.82 7.27 16.60
CA LEU A 125 -2.96 6.65 17.92
C LEU A 125 -2.28 7.50 19.00
N THR A 126 -1.04 7.96 18.75
CA THR A 126 -0.31 8.79 19.72
C THR A 126 -1.07 10.06 20.05
N THR A 127 -1.52 10.78 19.05
CA THR A 127 -2.23 12.05 19.23
C THR A 127 -3.63 11.86 19.81
N SER A 128 -4.34 10.79 19.43
CA SER A 128 -5.67 10.47 19.99
C SER A 128 -5.62 10.08 21.47
N CYS A 129 -4.49 9.53 21.93
CA CYS A 129 -4.26 9.24 23.35
C CYS A 129 -3.77 10.46 24.14
N GLY A 130 -3.65 11.64 23.52
CA GLY A 130 -3.11 12.84 24.16
C GLY A 130 -1.61 12.74 24.48
N LEU A 131 -0.89 11.85 23.82
CA LEU A 131 0.54 11.65 24.01
C LEU A 131 1.33 12.31 22.88
N HIS A 132 2.54 12.75 23.21
CA HIS A 132 3.47 13.25 22.21
C HIS A 132 4.28 12.10 21.60
N PRO A 133 4.58 12.13 20.29
CA PRO A 133 5.33 11.06 19.62
C PRO A 133 6.68 10.74 20.29
N TYR A 134 7.38 11.75 20.81
CA TYR A 134 8.67 11.55 21.50
C TYR A 134 8.53 10.93 22.91
N LYS A 135 7.33 10.74 23.42
CA LYS A 135 7.04 9.99 24.65
C LYS A 135 6.84 8.50 24.40
N PHE A 136 6.76 8.09 23.15
CA PHE A 136 6.67 6.67 22.79
C PHE A 136 8.06 6.03 22.81
N GLY A 137 8.15 4.90 23.47
CA GLY A 137 9.34 4.06 23.44
C GLY A 137 9.32 3.10 22.24
N LYS A 138 9.96 1.95 22.42
CA LYS A 138 10.00 0.90 21.42
C LYS A 138 8.61 0.35 21.14
N VAL A 139 8.20 0.36 19.88
CA VAL A 139 6.96 -0.29 19.41
C VAL A 139 7.23 -1.77 19.16
N SER A 140 6.33 -2.63 19.64
CA SER A 140 6.40 -4.08 19.46
C SER A 140 5.07 -4.60 18.91
N THR A 141 5.13 -5.59 18.04
CA THR A 141 3.96 -6.26 17.49
C THR A 141 3.65 -7.52 18.28
N ILE A 142 2.43 -7.67 18.73
CA ILE A 142 1.92 -8.92 19.29
C ILE A 142 1.24 -9.67 18.14
N THR A 143 1.87 -10.74 17.68
CA THR A 143 1.28 -11.59 16.64
C THR A 143 0.24 -12.53 17.26
N ARG A 144 -0.94 -12.65 16.62
CA ARG A 144 -1.85 -13.73 16.92
C ARG A 144 -1.27 -15.00 16.32
N GLN A 145 -0.84 -15.94 17.15
CA GLN A 145 -0.54 -17.28 16.67
C GLN A 145 -1.88 -17.92 16.27
N SER A 146 -2.07 -18.17 14.99
CA SER A 146 -3.15 -19.03 14.52
C SER A 146 -2.82 -20.45 14.94
N GLY A 147 -3.49 -20.98 15.95
CA GLY A 147 -3.45 -22.39 16.29
C GLY A 147 -2.76 -22.77 17.59
N THR A 148 -3.18 -22.17 18.70
CA THR A 148 -3.09 -22.84 20.01
C THR A 148 -4.46 -22.71 20.68
N PRO A 149 -4.99 -23.82 21.22
CA PRO A 149 -6.31 -23.84 21.87
C PRO A 149 -6.35 -22.93 23.09
#